data_d1eb965332c62d532ea9fac09dea6ee7
#
_entry.id   d1eb965332c62d532ea9fac09dea6ee7
#
_cell.length_a   1.000
_cell.length_b   1.000
_cell.length_c   1.000
_cell.angle_alpha   90.00
_cell.angle_beta   90.00
_cell.angle_gamma   90.00
#
_symmetry.space_group_name_H-M   'P 1'
#
loop_
_entity.id
_entity.type
_entity.pdbx_description
1 polymer ?
#
loop_
_entity_poly.entity_id
_entity_poly.type
_entity_poly.pdbx_seq_one_letter_code
_entity_poly.pdbx_strand_id
1 'polypeptide(L)'
;MSANKNPALALFLAHSSELESEAGDRYEELAEVMEAHRNLPVAEFFRRMAREAAQHLAEVAELAGDTPLPRLTAWEFDWPEAEPPETASYEAVHYRMSLRQALELALANERAAESYYHEFAADSSDEETRRIATGFADEESGHAAELERLLLTLPENGSSLREEDDEPHMPE
;
A
#
# COMPACT_ATOMS: atom_id res chain seq x y z
N MET A 1 20.50 3.98 29.99
CA MET A 1 20.45 4.48 28.59
C MET A 1 20.68 3.29 27.66
N SER A 2 19.61 2.74 27.09
CA SER A 2 19.76 1.72 26.06
C SER A 2 20.13 2.46 24.77
N ALA A 3 21.42 2.48 24.46
CA ALA A 3 21.88 2.96 23.16
C ALA A 3 21.26 2.07 22.09
N ASN A 4 20.75 2.67 21.03
CA ASN A 4 20.24 1.98 19.86
C ASN A 4 21.30 0.98 19.37
N LYS A 5 21.08 -0.31 19.64
CA LYS A 5 22.09 -1.34 19.42
C LYS A 5 22.33 -1.60 17.92
N ASN A 6 21.41 -1.15 17.06
CA ASN A 6 21.51 -1.30 15.61
C ASN A 6 20.88 -0.10 14.89
N PRO A 7 21.68 0.96 14.62
CA PRO A 7 21.19 2.16 13.94
C PRO A 7 20.66 1.89 12.52
N ALA A 8 21.25 0.93 11.80
CA ALA A 8 20.81 0.56 10.45
C ALA A 8 19.40 -0.04 10.48
N LEU A 9 19.13 -0.96 11.40
CA LEU A 9 17.81 -1.53 11.60
C LEU A 9 16.80 -0.48 12.04
N ALA A 10 17.14 0.40 12.97
CA ALA A 10 16.25 1.46 13.41
C ALA A 10 15.87 2.42 12.27
N LEU A 11 16.80 2.76 11.40
CA LEU A 11 16.54 3.57 10.21
C LEU A 11 15.61 2.84 9.24
N PHE A 12 15.86 1.56 8.98
CA PHE A 12 14.98 0.72 8.14
C PHE A 12 13.56 0.66 8.70
N LEU A 13 13.41 0.40 9.99
CA LEU A 13 12.10 0.34 10.64
C LEU A 13 11.38 1.70 10.63
N ALA A 14 12.11 2.82 10.72
CA ALA A 14 11.53 4.15 10.59
C ALA A 14 10.95 4.38 9.19
N HIS A 15 11.66 3.99 8.13
CA HIS A 15 11.17 4.06 6.74
C HIS A 15 9.96 3.14 6.53
N SER A 16 10.03 1.91 7.03
CA SER A 16 8.92 0.96 6.94
C SER A 16 7.68 1.45 7.66
N SER A 17 7.84 2.03 8.85
CA SER A 17 6.73 2.63 9.60
C SER A 17 6.04 3.74 8.83
N GLU A 18 6.79 4.61 8.18
CA GLU A 18 6.21 5.68 7.36
C GLU A 18 5.51 5.14 6.13
N LEU A 19 6.12 4.18 5.43
CA LEU A 19 5.54 3.53 4.26
C LEU A 19 4.17 2.93 4.59
N GLU A 20 4.10 2.11 5.64
CA GLU A 20 2.86 1.43 6.04
C GLU A 20 1.79 2.41 6.56
N SER A 21 2.21 3.46 7.28
CA SER A 21 1.30 4.50 7.76
C SER A 21 0.67 5.27 6.61
N GLU A 22 1.47 5.72 5.65
CA GLU A 22 1.01 6.43 4.46
C GLU A 22 0.11 5.55 3.57
N ALA A 23 0.48 4.28 3.39
CA ALA A 23 -0.32 3.31 2.64
C ALA A 23 -1.69 3.10 3.30
N GLY A 24 -1.72 2.88 4.60
CA GLY A 24 -2.96 2.70 5.36
C GLY A 24 -3.89 3.91 5.27
N ASP A 25 -3.37 5.10 5.50
CA ASP A 25 -4.12 6.36 5.41
C ASP A 25 -4.68 6.57 4.01
N ARG A 26 -3.87 6.31 2.98
CA ARG A 26 -4.29 6.45 1.58
C ARG A 26 -5.42 5.47 1.22
N TYR A 27 -5.30 4.20 1.60
CA TYR A 27 -6.36 3.23 1.32
C TYR A 27 -7.65 3.54 2.07
N GLU A 28 -7.57 4.08 3.29
CA GLU A 28 -8.76 4.51 4.04
C GLU A 28 -9.46 5.70 3.36
N GLU A 29 -8.70 6.72 2.92
CA GLU A 29 -9.23 7.84 2.13
C GLU A 29 -9.92 7.37 0.85
N LEU A 30 -9.30 6.44 0.11
CA LEU A 30 -9.87 5.87 -1.10
C LEU A 30 -11.17 5.10 -0.80
N ALA A 31 -11.20 4.34 0.28
CA ALA A 31 -12.40 3.62 0.70
C ALA A 31 -13.56 4.58 1.02
N GLU A 32 -13.28 5.67 1.75
CA GLU A 32 -14.29 6.69 2.05
C GLU A 32 -14.84 7.36 0.78
N VAL A 33 -13.98 7.71 -0.17
CA VAL A 33 -14.41 8.30 -1.45
C VAL A 33 -15.28 7.32 -2.24
N MET A 34 -14.89 6.05 -2.33
CA MET A 34 -15.67 5.02 -3.04
C MET A 34 -17.02 4.78 -2.38
N GLU A 35 -17.06 4.76 -1.05
CA GLU A 35 -18.32 4.61 -0.30
C GLU A 35 -19.27 5.79 -0.52
N ALA A 36 -18.74 7.02 -0.49
CA ALA A 36 -19.51 8.24 -0.74
C ALA A 36 -20.15 8.24 -2.14
N HIS A 37 -19.49 7.63 -3.12
CA HIS A 37 -19.99 7.44 -4.49
C HIS A 37 -20.73 6.10 -4.71
N ARG A 38 -21.05 5.37 -3.64
CA ARG A 38 -21.76 4.09 -3.66
C ARG A 38 -21.05 2.97 -4.42
N ASN A 39 -19.75 3.09 -4.61
CA ASN A 39 -18.91 2.01 -5.14
C ASN A 39 -18.46 1.09 -4.00
N LEU A 40 -19.41 0.34 -3.44
CA LEU A 40 -19.20 -0.44 -2.21
C LEU A 40 -18.19 -1.59 -2.37
N PRO A 41 -18.16 -2.35 -3.48
CA PRO A 41 -17.19 -3.42 -3.65
C PRO A 41 -15.74 -2.91 -3.63
N VAL A 42 -15.48 -1.78 -4.27
CA VAL A 42 -14.15 -1.16 -4.30
C VAL A 42 -13.82 -0.52 -2.94
N ALA A 43 -14.79 0.12 -2.29
CA ALA A 43 -14.62 0.65 -0.94
C ALA A 43 -14.21 -0.43 0.06
N GLU A 44 -14.88 -1.59 0.02
CA GLU A 44 -14.56 -2.71 0.90
C GLU A 44 -13.18 -3.30 0.61
N PHE A 45 -12.80 -3.40 -0.66
CA PHE A 45 -11.46 -3.82 -1.06
C PHE A 45 -10.37 -2.88 -0.53
N PHE A 46 -10.53 -1.56 -0.66
CA PHE A 46 -9.57 -0.61 -0.12
C PHE A 46 -9.51 -0.62 1.41
N ARG A 47 -10.63 -0.86 2.11
CA ARG A 47 -10.60 -1.09 3.56
C ARG A 47 -9.82 -2.35 3.94
N ARG A 48 -9.92 -3.40 3.14
CA ARG A 48 -9.08 -4.59 3.33
C ARG A 48 -7.61 -4.23 3.21
N MET A 49 -7.21 -3.50 2.18
CA MET A 49 -5.81 -3.05 1.99
C MET A 49 -5.34 -2.15 3.14
N ALA A 50 -6.20 -1.25 3.64
CA ALA A 50 -5.90 -0.43 4.81
C ALA A 50 -5.65 -1.28 6.08
N ARG A 51 -6.41 -2.34 6.29
CA ARG A 51 -6.20 -3.28 7.41
C ARG A 51 -4.89 -4.06 7.28
N GLU A 52 -4.52 -4.46 6.08
CA GLU A 52 -3.24 -5.14 5.81
C GLU A 52 -2.07 -4.20 6.13
N ALA A 53 -2.10 -2.96 5.66
CA ALA A 53 -1.09 -1.94 6.01
C ALA A 53 -1.01 -1.68 7.53
N ALA A 54 -2.15 -1.61 8.23
CA ALA A 54 -2.19 -1.46 9.68
C ALA A 54 -1.57 -2.66 10.40
N GLN A 55 -1.73 -3.87 9.89
CA GLN A 55 -1.11 -5.07 10.42
C GLN A 55 0.41 -5.03 10.25
N HIS A 56 0.92 -4.66 9.07
CA HIS A 56 2.36 -4.47 8.84
C HIS A 56 2.94 -3.38 9.75
N LEU A 57 2.24 -2.26 9.91
CA LEU A 57 2.65 -1.20 10.84
C LEU A 57 2.80 -1.73 12.28
N ALA A 58 1.88 -2.59 12.73
CA ALA A 58 1.96 -3.24 14.03
C ALA A 58 3.18 -4.20 14.14
N GLU A 59 3.51 -4.92 13.08
CA GLU A 59 4.68 -5.80 13.00
C GLU A 59 5.98 -4.99 13.07
N VAL A 60 6.05 -3.86 12.38
CA VAL A 60 7.18 -2.92 12.47
C VAL A 60 7.34 -2.42 13.90
N ALA A 61 6.25 -2.03 14.57
CA ALA A 61 6.27 -1.58 15.95
C ALA A 61 6.74 -2.68 16.91
N GLU A 62 6.35 -3.93 16.68
CA GLU A 62 6.79 -5.08 17.48
C GLU A 62 8.29 -5.35 17.29
N LEU A 63 8.79 -5.29 16.06
CA LEU A 63 10.24 -5.41 15.77
C LEU A 63 11.06 -4.28 16.40
N ALA A 64 10.53 -3.06 16.42
CA ALA A 64 11.17 -1.92 17.08
C ALA A 64 11.23 -2.09 18.60
N GLY A 65 10.20 -2.70 19.21
CA GLY A 65 10.08 -2.85 20.66
C GLY A 65 10.21 -1.52 21.38
N ASP A 66 11.10 -1.47 22.39
CA ASP A 66 11.40 -0.27 23.15
C ASP A 66 12.48 0.63 22.48
N THR A 67 12.97 0.24 21.31
CA THR A 67 13.98 1.01 20.58
C THR A 67 13.34 2.25 19.97
N PRO A 68 13.76 3.48 20.34
CA PRO A 68 13.24 4.68 19.71
C PRO A 68 13.67 4.74 18.24
N LEU A 69 12.70 4.88 17.34
CA LEU A 69 12.96 5.07 15.92
C LEU A 69 13.33 6.54 15.64
N PRO A 70 14.29 6.81 14.74
CA PRO A 70 14.60 8.16 14.33
C PRO A 70 13.36 8.84 13.72
N ARG A 71 13.16 10.11 14.05
CA ARG A 71 12.16 10.95 13.37
C ARG A 71 12.80 11.49 12.11
N LEU A 72 12.29 11.03 10.98
CA LEU A 72 12.73 11.50 9.69
C LEU A 72 11.80 12.61 9.21
N THR A 73 12.39 13.64 8.60
CA THR A 73 11.63 14.67 7.89
C THR A 73 11.31 14.17 6.48
N ALA A 74 10.32 14.76 5.81
CA ALA A 74 9.87 14.29 4.50
C ALA A 74 11.00 14.17 3.45
N TRP A 75 12.02 15.02 3.53
CA TRP A 75 13.16 14.99 2.62
C TRP A 75 14.28 14.00 3.02
N GLU A 76 14.20 13.38 4.17
CA GLU A 76 15.14 12.33 4.61
C GLU A 76 14.69 10.93 4.19
N PHE A 77 13.45 10.80 3.67
CA PHE A 77 12.99 9.57 3.07
C PHE A 77 13.52 9.45 1.65
N ASP A 78 14.19 8.34 1.38
CA ASP A 78 14.73 8.04 0.05
C ASP A 78 13.73 7.15 -0.72
N TRP A 79 12.68 7.81 -1.22
CA TRP A 79 11.70 7.15 -2.07
C TRP A 79 12.15 7.20 -3.54
N PRO A 80 11.93 6.13 -4.33
CA PRO A 80 12.23 6.13 -5.77
C PRO A 80 11.46 7.21 -6.55
N GLU A 81 10.30 7.58 -6.03
CA GLU A 81 9.45 8.66 -6.52
C GLU A 81 9.15 9.66 -5.39
N ALA A 82 8.40 10.70 -5.66
CA ALA A 82 8.08 11.74 -4.68
C ALA A 82 7.19 11.26 -3.52
N GLU A 83 6.59 10.08 -3.65
CA GLU A 83 5.71 9.46 -2.67
C GLU A 83 6.20 8.08 -2.26
N PRO A 84 5.80 7.57 -1.07
CA PRO A 84 6.11 6.21 -0.65
C PRO A 84 5.65 5.15 -1.66
N PRO A 85 6.36 4.01 -1.78
CA PRO A 85 6.09 2.98 -2.81
C PRO A 85 4.65 2.43 -2.81
N GLU A 86 4.03 2.26 -1.66
CA GLU A 86 2.66 1.75 -1.55
C GLU A 86 1.57 2.82 -1.64
N THR A 87 1.94 4.07 -1.91
CA THR A 87 0.96 5.15 -1.98
C THR A 87 0.27 5.13 -3.34
N ALA A 88 -1.06 4.96 -3.35
CA ALA A 88 -1.86 5.01 -4.55
C ALA A 88 -1.84 6.40 -5.19
N SER A 89 -1.55 6.46 -6.50
CA SER A 89 -1.59 7.71 -7.24
C SER A 89 -3.02 8.24 -7.37
N TYR A 90 -3.23 9.53 -7.06
CA TYR A 90 -4.51 10.19 -7.27
C TYR A 90 -4.95 10.22 -8.74
N GLU A 91 -4.00 10.28 -9.67
CA GLU A 91 -4.28 10.30 -11.11
C GLU A 91 -4.86 8.97 -11.61
N ALA A 92 -4.51 7.85 -10.95
CA ALA A 92 -5.00 6.53 -11.30
C ALA A 92 -6.39 6.22 -10.71
N VAL A 93 -6.89 7.07 -9.80
CA VAL A 93 -8.12 6.81 -9.05
C VAL A 93 -9.26 7.67 -9.56
N HIS A 94 -10.37 7.04 -9.86
CA HIS A 94 -11.64 7.71 -10.04
C HIS A 94 -12.78 6.90 -9.39
N TYR A 95 -13.84 7.59 -8.97
CA TYR A 95 -14.93 7.01 -8.19
C TYR A 95 -15.74 5.90 -8.89
N ARG A 96 -15.61 5.75 -10.21
CA ARG A 96 -16.26 4.70 -11.01
C ARG A 96 -15.35 3.52 -11.33
N MET A 97 -14.17 3.46 -10.75
CA MET A 97 -13.23 2.37 -11.03
C MET A 97 -13.85 1.01 -10.70
N SER A 98 -13.52 0.00 -11.50
CA SER A 98 -13.93 -1.37 -11.28
C SER A 98 -13.10 -2.03 -10.18
N LEU A 99 -13.59 -3.15 -9.64
CA LEU A 99 -12.80 -3.95 -8.71
C LEU A 99 -11.50 -4.45 -9.36
N ARG A 100 -11.50 -4.79 -10.64
CA ARG A 100 -10.30 -5.12 -11.40
C ARG A 100 -9.28 -3.98 -11.37
N GLN A 101 -9.71 -2.76 -11.67
CA GLN A 101 -8.83 -1.58 -11.65
C GLN A 101 -8.28 -1.31 -10.24
N ALA A 102 -9.08 -1.48 -9.20
CA ALA A 102 -8.63 -1.36 -7.82
C ALA A 102 -7.58 -2.41 -7.45
N LEU A 103 -7.79 -3.67 -7.87
CA LEU A 103 -6.82 -4.75 -7.68
C LEU A 103 -5.51 -4.50 -8.44
N GLU A 104 -5.58 -4.01 -9.68
CA GLU A 104 -4.40 -3.66 -10.48
C GLU A 104 -3.61 -2.51 -9.84
N LEU A 105 -4.30 -1.50 -9.29
CA LEU A 105 -3.67 -0.42 -8.53
C LEU A 105 -2.93 -0.96 -7.30
N ALA A 106 -3.60 -1.75 -6.49
CA ALA A 106 -2.99 -2.36 -5.31
C ALA A 106 -1.81 -3.28 -5.69
N LEU A 107 -1.95 -4.09 -6.73
CA LEU A 107 -0.86 -4.94 -7.22
C LEU A 107 0.38 -4.12 -7.61
N ALA A 108 0.20 -2.99 -8.28
CA ALA A 108 1.31 -2.10 -8.62
C ALA A 108 1.99 -1.55 -7.37
N ASN A 109 1.22 -1.22 -6.33
CA ASN A 109 1.75 -0.74 -5.06
C ASN A 109 2.54 -1.84 -4.31
N GLU A 110 2.01 -3.07 -4.24
CA GLU A 110 2.70 -4.21 -3.63
C GLU A 110 4.03 -4.53 -4.35
N ARG A 111 4.03 -4.47 -5.69
CA ARG A 111 5.26 -4.64 -6.48
C ARG A 111 6.28 -3.53 -6.25
N ALA A 112 5.82 -2.29 -6.06
CA ALA A 112 6.69 -1.16 -5.73
C ALA A 112 7.30 -1.31 -4.32
N ALA A 113 6.53 -1.75 -3.34
CA ALA A 113 7.00 -2.02 -1.99
C ALA A 113 7.99 -3.20 -1.97
N GLU A 114 7.69 -4.30 -2.66
CA GLU A 114 8.60 -5.44 -2.84
C GLU A 114 9.96 -4.99 -3.37
N SER A 115 9.97 -4.19 -4.44
CA SER A 115 11.20 -3.65 -5.03
C SER A 115 11.96 -2.75 -4.05
N TYR A 116 11.26 -1.88 -3.34
CA TYR A 116 11.85 -1.01 -2.35
C TYR A 116 12.56 -1.80 -1.23
N TYR A 117 11.90 -2.81 -0.68
CA TYR A 117 12.50 -3.66 0.36
C TYR A 117 13.67 -4.50 -0.16
N HIS A 118 13.62 -5.00 -1.39
CA HIS A 118 14.74 -5.69 -2.02
C HIS A 118 15.95 -4.78 -2.21
N GLU A 119 15.74 -3.56 -2.68
CA GLU A 119 16.82 -2.58 -2.86
C GLU A 119 17.42 -2.20 -1.51
N PHE A 120 16.59 -1.99 -0.49
CA PHE A 120 17.07 -1.69 0.86
C PHE A 120 17.92 -2.84 1.42
N ALA A 121 17.49 -4.09 1.23
CA ALA A 121 18.26 -5.27 1.62
C ALA A 121 19.60 -5.35 0.88
N ALA A 122 19.61 -5.06 -0.42
CA ALA A 122 20.82 -5.10 -1.24
C ALA A 122 21.86 -4.03 -0.82
N ASP A 123 21.37 -2.85 -0.46
CA ASP A 123 22.23 -1.70 -0.10
C ASP A 123 22.71 -1.73 1.36
N SER A 124 22.05 -2.50 2.23
CA SER A 124 22.43 -2.57 3.64
C SER A 124 23.70 -3.41 3.85
N SER A 125 24.65 -2.87 4.61
CA SER A 125 25.83 -3.61 5.07
C SER A 125 25.58 -4.41 6.36
N ASP A 126 24.47 -4.15 7.05
CA ASP A 126 24.07 -4.83 8.28
C ASP A 126 23.30 -6.11 7.98
N GLU A 127 23.78 -7.23 8.50
CA GLU A 127 23.20 -8.55 8.21
C GLU A 127 21.78 -8.72 8.76
N GLU A 128 21.51 -8.20 9.97
CA GLU A 128 20.19 -8.26 10.59
C GLU A 128 19.18 -7.44 9.79
N THR A 129 19.54 -6.22 9.41
CA THR A 129 18.74 -5.34 8.57
C THR A 129 18.44 -5.99 7.22
N ARG A 130 19.44 -6.58 6.56
CA ARG A 130 19.25 -7.32 5.30
C ARG A 130 18.26 -8.46 5.46
N ARG A 131 18.40 -9.25 6.50
CA ARG A 131 17.50 -10.38 6.76
C ARG A 131 16.05 -9.93 6.95
N ILE A 132 15.83 -8.88 7.72
CA ILE A 132 14.49 -8.36 7.99
C ILE A 132 13.91 -7.70 6.73
N ALA A 133 14.68 -6.89 6.02
CA ALA A 133 14.22 -6.27 4.76
C ALA A 133 13.89 -7.30 3.67
N THR A 134 14.68 -8.39 3.57
CA THR A 134 14.37 -9.51 2.68
C THR A 134 13.05 -10.19 3.07
N GLY A 135 12.81 -10.38 4.38
CA GLY A 135 11.56 -10.92 4.89
C GLY A 135 10.36 -10.06 4.48
N PHE A 136 10.46 -8.74 4.61
CA PHE A 136 9.42 -7.81 4.16
C PHE A 136 9.18 -7.89 2.65
N ALA A 137 10.25 -7.93 1.85
CA ALA A 137 10.12 -8.11 0.41
C ALA A 137 9.39 -9.42 0.04
N ASP A 138 9.66 -10.50 0.75
CA ASP A 138 9.00 -11.80 0.55
C ASP A 138 7.50 -11.74 0.93
N GLU A 139 7.14 -10.99 1.96
CA GLU A 139 5.74 -10.75 2.34
C GLU A 139 5.00 -9.98 1.25
N GLU A 140 5.57 -8.88 0.75
CA GLU A 140 4.98 -8.10 -0.36
C GLU A 140 4.86 -8.93 -1.64
N SER A 141 5.84 -9.77 -1.93
CA SER A 141 5.74 -10.73 -3.04
C SER A 141 4.56 -11.71 -2.86
N GLY A 142 4.31 -12.14 -1.64
CA GLY A 142 3.16 -12.98 -1.29
C GLY A 142 1.82 -12.26 -1.49
N HIS A 143 1.71 -11.01 -1.06
CA HIS A 143 0.52 -10.16 -1.27
C HIS A 143 0.27 -9.91 -2.75
N ALA A 144 1.30 -9.54 -3.51
CA ALA A 144 1.20 -9.38 -4.95
C ALA A 144 0.71 -10.65 -5.65
N ALA A 145 1.23 -11.83 -5.26
CA ALA A 145 0.78 -13.11 -5.82
C ALA A 145 -0.67 -13.43 -5.47
N GLU A 146 -1.15 -13.04 -4.29
CA GLU A 146 -2.56 -13.17 -3.92
C GLU A 146 -3.47 -12.28 -4.77
N LEU A 147 -3.09 -11.01 -4.97
CA LEU A 147 -3.83 -10.09 -5.84
C LEU A 147 -3.86 -10.57 -7.29
N GLU A 148 -2.76 -11.12 -7.81
CA GLU A 148 -2.73 -11.74 -9.14
C GLU A 148 -3.70 -12.91 -9.26
N ARG A 149 -3.79 -13.77 -8.24
CA ARG A 149 -4.78 -14.86 -8.20
C ARG A 149 -6.22 -14.34 -8.20
N LEU A 150 -6.50 -13.28 -7.44
CA LEU A 150 -7.83 -12.64 -7.42
C LEU A 150 -8.17 -12.04 -8.77
N LEU A 151 -7.22 -11.40 -9.45
CA LEU A 151 -7.42 -10.87 -10.81
C LEU A 151 -7.80 -11.95 -11.81
N LEU A 152 -7.26 -13.16 -11.69
CA LEU A 152 -7.63 -14.29 -12.55
C LEU A 152 -9.08 -14.76 -12.36
N THR A 153 -9.68 -14.48 -11.20
CA THR A 153 -11.08 -14.85 -10.91
C THR A 153 -12.09 -13.82 -11.43
N LEU A 154 -11.65 -12.62 -11.79
CA LEU A 154 -12.51 -11.56 -12.30
C LEU A 154 -12.64 -11.62 -13.82
N PRO A 155 -13.83 -11.26 -14.38
CA PRO A 155 -13.97 -11.14 -15.82
C PRO A 155 -13.04 -10.09 -16.40
N GLU A 156 -12.49 -10.34 -17.60
CA GLU A 156 -11.56 -9.40 -18.28
C GLU A 156 -12.20 -8.04 -18.56
N ASN A 157 -13.49 -8.04 -18.84
CA ASN A 157 -14.30 -6.83 -18.96
C ASN A 157 -15.09 -6.66 -17.67
N GLY A 158 -14.48 -5.95 -16.70
CA GLY A 158 -15.24 -5.45 -15.56
C GLY A 158 -16.48 -4.73 -16.10
N SER A 159 -17.67 -5.18 -15.67
CA SER A 159 -18.92 -4.51 -15.98
C SER A 159 -18.77 -3.03 -15.62
N SER A 160 -18.54 -2.18 -16.61
CA SER A 160 -18.90 -0.79 -16.47
C SER A 160 -20.38 -0.81 -16.11
N LEU A 161 -20.74 -0.21 -14.98
CA LEU A 161 -22.14 0.10 -14.73
C LEU A 161 -22.64 0.72 -16.03
N ARG A 162 -23.52 0.01 -16.75
CA ARG A 162 -24.19 0.58 -17.89
C ARG A 162 -24.80 1.86 -17.37
N GLU A 163 -24.39 2.98 -17.94
CA GLU A 163 -25.21 4.16 -17.95
C GLU A 163 -26.53 3.71 -18.57
N GLU A 164 -27.54 3.50 -17.75
CA GLU A 164 -28.90 3.68 -18.25
C GLU A 164 -28.98 5.17 -18.54
N ASP A 165 -28.77 5.51 -19.81
CA ASP A 165 -29.18 6.78 -20.38
C ASP A 165 -30.71 6.85 -20.17
N ASP A 166 -31.08 7.40 -19.01
CA ASP A 166 -32.39 8.00 -18.88
C ASP A 166 -32.40 9.23 -19.80
N GLU A 167 -32.90 9.05 -21.01
CA GLU A 167 -33.23 10.17 -21.86
C GLU A 167 -34.13 11.11 -21.06
N PRO A 168 -33.83 12.41 -21.04
CA PRO A 168 -34.66 13.35 -20.32
C PRO A 168 -36.07 13.34 -20.98
N HIS A 169 -37.05 12.88 -20.24
CA HIS A 169 -38.45 13.06 -20.60
C HIS A 169 -38.73 14.56 -20.73
N MET A 170 -38.86 15.00 -21.98
CA MET A 170 -39.42 16.32 -22.26
C MET A 170 -40.94 16.25 -22.03
N PRO A 171 -41.50 17.05 -21.14
CA PRO A 171 -42.96 17.16 -21.05
C PRO A 171 -43.49 17.85 -22.28
N GLU A 172 -44.56 17.26 -22.88
CA GLU A 172 -45.36 17.90 -23.92
C GLU A 172 -46.14 19.09 -23.38
#